data_d927f493bc9a1ba2c0ca49b64eac9d8b
#
_entry.id   d927f493bc9a1ba2c0ca49b64eac9d8b
#
_cell.length_a   1.000
_cell.length_b   1.000
_cell.length_c   1.000
_cell.angle_alpha   90.00
_cell.angle_beta   90.00
_cell.angle_gamma   90.00
#
_symmetry.space_group_name_H-M   'P 1'
#
loop_
_entity.id
_entity.type
_entity.pdbx_description
1 polymer ?
#
loop_
_entity_poly.entity_id
_entity_poly.type
_entity_poly.pdbx_seq_one_letter_code
_entity_poly.pdbx_strand_id
1 'polypeptide(L)'
;EISACLVGSEMCIRDRNAGVLCGIPMAIKDNICTDGIKTTCASKMLEDFIPPYNATVMEKLAAQDIVMLGKASMDEFAMGGSTQTSAFAKTRNPFNTECVPGGSSGGSAASVSASLAAAALGSDTGGSIRQPAAFCGVTGLKPTYGRVSRYGLVAFASSLDQIGPIAKNAQDCAWILNAIAGFDPHDGTSSKRNPEDYTAKLGKDIKGLKIAIPKEFYADGIDDEVRNAVMQAARTYEKMGAELVECSMPSLKYAVAAYYLIASAEASSNLSRYDGIKYGHRSKVGDTFQELICNSRSEGFGSEVKRRILLGNYALSSGYYDAYYGKAMALKQRISAEYAHIFETCDVILTPTTPSVAYGVHENISDPVKMYQADICTVTVNIASLPAISTPCGYNAAGMPIGMSIVGKQFDEATILQVADAFEQQFETAVPVLK
;
A
#
# COMPACT_ATOMS: atom_id res chain seq x y z
N GLU A 1 17.67 20.87 11.87
CA GLU A 1 17.35 20.48 10.47
C GLU A 1 15.93 20.88 10.10
N ILE A 2 14.89 20.52 10.88
CA ILE A 2 13.50 20.95 10.65
C ILE A 2 13.37 22.47 10.54
N SER A 3 14.06 23.21 11.40
CA SER A 3 14.08 24.69 11.37
C SER A 3 14.69 25.24 10.07
N ALA A 4 15.74 24.60 9.56
CA ALA A 4 16.36 25.00 8.29
C ALA A 4 15.44 24.73 7.07
N CYS A 5 14.72 23.61 7.09
CA CYS A 5 13.72 23.29 6.06
C CYS A 5 12.55 24.28 6.07
N LEU A 6 12.05 24.67 7.27
CA LEU A 6 10.99 25.67 7.41
C LEU A 6 11.43 27.05 6.88
N VAL A 7 12.66 27.47 7.18
CA VAL A 7 13.21 28.74 6.65
C VAL A 7 13.31 28.70 5.11
N GLY A 8 13.73 27.58 4.51
CA GLY A 8 13.73 27.43 3.06
C GLY A 8 12.35 27.53 2.46
N SER A 9 11.35 26.86 3.05
CA SER A 9 9.95 26.92 2.63
C SER A 9 9.35 28.32 2.75
N GLU A 10 9.65 29.05 3.82
CA GLU A 10 9.21 30.45 3.97
C GLU A 10 9.78 31.36 2.87
N MET A 11 11.05 31.16 2.49
CA MET A 11 11.66 31.93 1.38
C MET A 11 10.96 31.60 0.05
N CYS A 12 10.72 30.34 -0.27
CA CYS A 12 9.99 29.95 -1.50
C CYS A 12 8.57 30.55 -1.53
N ILE A 13 7.85 30.54 -0.41
CA ILE A 13 6.52 31.14 -0.30
C ILE A 13 6.59 32.66 -0.54
N ARG A 14 7.57 33.35 0.02
CA ARG A 14 7.79 34.80 -0.17
C ARG A 14 8.11 35.15 -1.63
N ASP A 15 8.92 34.36 -2.28
CA ASP A 15 9.34 34.59 -3.67
C ASP A 15 8.29 34.16 -4.72
N ARG A 16 7.11 33.66 -4.29
CA ARG A 16 6.00 33.16 -5.14
C ARG A 16 6.39 32.01 -6.09
N ASN A 17 7.49 31.33 -5.81
CA ASN A 17 7.97 30.15 -6.58
C ASN A 17 7.69 28.82 -5.84
N ALA A 18 6.90 28.87 -4.78
CA ALA A 18 6.59 27.69 -3.98
C ALA A 18 5.74 26.69 -4.77
N GLY A 19 6.15 25.44 -4.81
CA GLY A 19 5.32 24.34 -5.28
C GLY A 19 4.09 24.12 -4.39
N VAL A 20 3.09 23.42 -4.91
CA VAL A 20 1.83 23.16 -4.18
C VAL A 20 2.05 22.41 -2.85
N LEU A 21 3.11 21.61 -2.74
CA LEU A 21 3.45 20.85 -1.53
C LEU A 21 4.52 21.53 -0.67
N CYS A 22 4.91 22.77 -0.97
CA CYS A 22 5.95 23.49 -0.25
C CYS A 22 5.59 23.61 1.25
N GLY A 23 6.52 23.17 2.12
CA GLY A 23 6.37 23.20 3.57
C GLY A 23 5.47 22.10 4.15
N ILE A 24 4.89 21.22 3.33
CA ILE A 24 4.03 20.13 3.81
C ILE A 24 4.85 19.06 4.54
N PRO A 25 4.56 18.78 5.84
CA PRO A 25 5.27 17.76 6.60
C PRO A 25 4.82 16.36 6.20
N MET A 26 5.77 15.53 5.74
CA MET A 26 5.51 14.18 5.26
C MET A 26 6.34 13.11 5.98
N ALA A 27 5.72 11.97 6.27
CA ALA A 27 6.39 10.75 6.73
C ALA A 27 6.67 9.82 5.54
N ILE A 28 7.83 9.16 5.56
CA ILE A 28 8.28 8.30 4.45
C ILE A 28 8.45 6.87 4.94
N LYS A 29 7.77 5.92 4.31
CA LYS A 29 7.90 4.49 4.66
C LYS A 29 9.36 4.03 4.59
N ASP A 30 9.76 3.21 5.54
CA ASP A 30 11.17 2.85 5.76
C ASP A 30 11.75 1.83 4.76
N ASN A 31 11.08 1.59 3.64
CA ASN A 31 11.62 0.87 2.48
C ASN A 31 11.88 1.78 1.26
N ILE A 32 11.69 3.09 1.40
CA ILE A 32 12.00 4.09 0.36
C ILE A 32 13.35 4.69 0.67
N CYS A 33 14.34 4.46 -0.19
CA CYS A 33 15.71 4.96 -0.02
C CYS A 33 15.74 6.48 0.03
N THR A 34 16.40 7.01 1.06
CA THR A 34 16.57 8.43 1.29
C THR A 34 18.06 8.68 1.57
N ASP A 35 18.69 9.48 0.74
CA ASP A 35 20.14 9.74 0.80
C ASP A 35 20.57 10.22 2.20
N GLY A 36 21.62 9.60 2.75
CA GLY A 36 22.16 9.92 4.04
C GLY A 36 21.30 9.54 5.26
N ILE A 37 20.09 8.95 5.06
CA ILE A 37 19.17 8.61 6.13
C ILE A 37 18.95 7.09 6.19
N LYS A 38 19.09 6.48 7.38
CA LYS A 38 18.84 5.04 7.55
C LYS A 38 17.55 4.59 6.91
N THR A 39 17.62 3.50 6.14
CA THR A 39 16.49 2.85 5.47
C THR A 39 16.54 1.36 5.78
N THR A 40 15.82 0.95 6.82
CA THR A 40 16.01 -0.37 7.44
C THR A 40 15.04 -1.44 6.97
N CYS A 41 13.97 -1.06 6.28
CA CYS A 41 12.84 -1.96 5.98
C CYS A 41 12.29 -2.66 7.22
N ALA A 42 12.42 -2.06 8.40
CA ALA A 42 12.06 -2.63 9.69
C ALA A 42 12.73 -3.98 9.99
N SER A 43 13.92 -4.25 9.41
CA SER A 43 14.67 -5.51 9.50
C SER A 43 16.05 -5.29 10.11
N LYS A 44 16.48 -6.22 10.97
CA LYS A 44 17.87 -6.29 11.42
C LYS A 44 18.84 -6.47 10.27
N MET A 45 18.40 -7.07 9.16
CA MET A 45 19.21 -7.25 7.96
C MET A 45 19.73 -5.92 7.41
N LEU A 46 18.97 -4.83 7.54
CA LEU A 46 19.31 -3.50 7.04
C LEU A 46 19.42 -2.44 8.15
N GLU A 47 19.61 -2.86 9.41
CA GLU A 47 19.63 -1.96 10.58
C GLU A 47 20.59 -0.77 10.41
N ASP A 48 21.74 -0.96 9.78
CA ASP A 48 22.76 0.05 9.58
C ASP A 48 22.86 0.57 8.14
N PHE A 49 21.90 0.22 7.29
CA PHE A 49 21.93 0.65 5.90
C PHE A 49 21.55 2.13 5.76
N ILE A 50 22.48 2.91 5.21
CA ILE A 50 22.29 4.30 4.81
C ILE A 50 22.45 4.36 3.30
N PRO A 51 21.38 4.64 2.54
CA PRO A 51 21.46 4.76 1.09
C PRO A 51 22.36 5.93 0.68
N PRO A 52 23.23 5.75 -0.35
CA PRO A 52 24.02 6.85 -0.93
C PRO A 52 23.26 7.56 -2.07
N TYR A 53 21.94 7.43 -2.16
CA TYR A 53 21.08 8.02 -3.19
C TYR A 53 19.64 8.08 -2.73
N ASN A 54 18.88 8.97 -3.34
CA ASN A 54 17.44 9.07 -3.15
C ASN A 54 16.67 8.14 -4.09
N ALA A 55 15.54 7.61 -3.62
CA ALA A 55 14.51 7.12 -4.52
C ALA A 55 13.98 8.27 -5.40
N THR A 56 13.57 7.98 -6.64
CA THR A 56 13.02 8.99 -7.56
C THR A 56 11.87 9.78 -6.95
N VAL A 57 11.01 9.14 -6.16
CA VAL A 57 9.91 9.83 -5.46
C VAL A 57 10.43 10.85 -4.43
N MET A 58 11.58 10.60 -3.81
CA MET A 58 12.20 11.54 -2.86
C MET A 58 12.80 12.75 -3.57
N GLU A 59 13.43 12.54 -4.73
CA GLU A 59 13.93 13.64 -5.56
C GLU A 59 12.78 14.54 -6.03
N LYS A 60 11.69 13.93 -6.50
CA LYS A 60 10.50 14.65 -6.93
C LYS A 60 9.83 15.44 -5.79
N LEU A 61 9.73 14.85 -4.59
CA LEU A 61 9.17 15.54 -3.42
C LEU A 61 10.10 16.65 -2.91
N ALA A 62 11.41 16.44 -2.94
CA ALA A 62 12.39 17.48 -2.62
C ALA A 62 12.27 18.68 -3.57
N ALA A 63 12.02 18.45 -4.86
CA ALA A 63 11.77 19.50 -5.83
C ALA A 63 10.46 20.28 -5.59
N GLN A 64 9.58 19.79 -4.72
CA GLN A 64 8.36 20.48 -4.26
C GLN A 64 8.56 21.15 -2.89
N ASP A 65 9.76 21.14 -2.34
CA ASP A 65 10.11 21.74 -1.04
C ASP A 65 9.28 21.19 0.14
N ILE A 66 8.97 19.87 0.14
CA ILE A 66 8.30 19.24 1.28
C ILE A 66 9.22 19.21 2.52
N VAL A 67 8.63 19.10 3.70
CA VAL A 67 9.36 18.85 4.93
C VAL A 67 9.30 17.37 5.29
N MET A 68 10.40 16.65 5.08
CA MET A 68 10.48 15.25 5.50
C MET A 68 10.62 15.16 7.03
N LEU A 69 9.63 14.57 7.72
CA LEU A 69 9.65 14.40 9.18
C LEU A 69 10.53 13.22 9.62
N GLY A 70 10.59 12.16 8.82
CA GLY A 70 11.35 10.96 9.14
C GLY A 70 10.84 9.70 8.46
N LYS A 71 11.42 8.55 8.87
CA LYS A 71 11.07 7.23 8.36
C LYS A 71 9.97 6.60 9.20
N ALA A 72 8.90 6.15 8.53
CA ALA A 72 7.74 5.51 9.14
C ALA A 72 7.93 4.00 9.28
N SER A 73 7.62 3.46 10.45
CA SER A 73 7.67 2.02 10.73
C SER A 73 6.77 1.21 9.80
N MET A 74 7.12 -0.05 9.58
CA MET A 74 6.46 -0.94 8.63
C MET A 74 6.60 -2.41 9.06
N ASP A 75 5.89 -3.33 8.42
CA ASP A 75 6.22 -4.75 8.50
C ASP A 75 7.55 -5.03 7.81
N GLU A 76 8.32 -5.96 8.34
CA GLU A 76 9.66 -6.31 7.85
C GLU A 76 9.65 -6.62 6.35
N PHE A 77 10.47 -5.93 5.56
CA PHE A 77 10.55 -6.00 4.09
C PHE A 77 9.19 -5.90 3.39
N ALA A 78 8.25 -5.15 3.96
CA ALA A 78 6.87 -5.02 3.48
C ALA A 78 6.06 -6.34 3.50
N MET A 79 6.49 -7.33 4.30
CA MET A 79 5.87 -8.64 4.43
C MET A 79 5.06 -8.73 5.73
N GLY A 80 3.77 -8.42 5.64
CA GLY A 80 2.84 -8.45 6.75
C GLY A 80 1.62 -7.57 6.49
N GLY A 81 0.68 -7.56 7.44
CA GLY A 81 -0.56 -6.79 7.36
C GLY A 81 -0.90 -6.13 8.70
N SER A 82 0.08 -5.96 9.60
CA SER A 82 -0.17 -5.49 10.96
C SER A 82 0.86 -4.52 11.53
N THR A 83 2.01 -4.36 10.86
CA THR A 83 3.19 -3.61 11.34
C THR A 83 3.75 -4.19 12.67
N GLN A 84 3.38 -5.43 12.99
CA GLN A 84 3.88 -6.13 14.19
C GLN A 84 5.12 -7.00 13.91
N THR A 85 5.50 -7.20 12.62
CA THR A 85 6.70 -7.94 12.24
C THR A 85 7.97 -7.07 12.26
N SER A 86 7.85 -5.77 12.49
CA SER A 86 9.01 -4.86 12.66
C SER A 86 10.00 -5.38 13.69
N ALA A 87 11.29 -5.39 13.35
CA ALA A 87 12.37 -5.74 14.28
C ALA A 87 12.60 -4.68 15.38
N PHE A 88 12.03 -3.49 15.19
CA PHE A 88 12.23 -2.32 16.06
C PHE A 88 10.92 -1.96 16.80
N ALA A 89 10.49 -0.70 16.72
CA ALA A 89 9.30 -0.24 17.39
C ALA A 89 8.01 -0.81 16.78
N LYS A 90 7.04 -1.15 17.63
CA LYS A 90 5.70 -1.56 17.23
C LYS A 90 4.81 -0.34 17.10
N THR A 91 4.07 -0.25 16.00
CA THR A 91 3.09 0.81 15.77
C THR A 91 1.72 0.37 16.29
N ARG A 92 0.95 1.30 16.82
CA ARG A 92 -0.39 1.11 17.32
C ARG A 92 -1.40 1.87 16.47
N ASN A 93 -2.65 1.45 16.51
CA ASN A 93 -3.74 2.13 15.81
C ASN A 93 -4.16 3.39 16.60
N PRO A 94 -4.23 4.57 15.97
CA PRO A 94 -4.61 5.80 16.65
C PRO A 94 -6.04 5.83 17.19
N PHE A 95 -6.97 5.06 16.60
CA PHE A 95 -8.35 4.95 17.11
C PHE A 95 -8.45 4.06 18.35
N ASN A 96 -7.59 3.03 18.44
CA ASN A 96 -7.49 2.18 19.62
C ASN A 96 -6.08 1.56 19.69
N THR A 97 -5.30 1.96 20.70
CA THR A 97 -3.90 1.52 20.87
C THR A 97 -3.75 0.03 21.20
N GLU A 98 -4.83 -0.68 21.55
CA GLU A 98 -4.84 -2.14 21.67
C GLU A 98 -5.03 -2.85 20.33
N CYS A 99 -5.26 -2.11 19.22
CA CYS A 99 -5.43 -2.65 17.89
C CYS A 99 -4.21 -2.38 17.01
N VAL A 100 -4.07 -3.19 15.95
CA VAL A 100 -3.04 -3.02 14.93
C VAL A 100 -3.38 -1.85 14.01
N PRO A 101 -2.38 -1.11 13.49
CA PRO A 101 -2.61 -0.04 12.51
C PRO A 101 -2.82 -0.58 11.09
N GLY A 102 -2.76 -1.89 10.91
CA GLY A 102 -2.61 -2.51 9.61
C GLY A 102 -1.15 -2.52 9.13
N GLY A 103 -0.95 -2.94 7.88
CA GLY A 103 0.37 -3.02 7.27
C GLY A 103 0.34 -3.41 5.77
N SER A 104 1.49 -3.36 5.17
CA SER A 104 2.81 -3.11 5.77
C SER A 104 3.15 -1.61 5.98
N SER A 105 2.35 -0.64 5.49
CA SER A 105 2.57 0.81 5.69
C SER A 105 1.86 1.35 6.94
N GLY A 106 1.81 0.58 8.06
CA GLY A 106 1.06 0.97 9.25
C GLY A 106 1.60 2.23 9.93
N GLY A 107 2.91 2.43 9.95
CA GLY A 107 3.50 3.66 10.47
C GLY A 107 3.12 4.89 9.64
N SER A 108 3.08 4.76 8.31
CA SER A 108 2.64 5.83 7.40
C SER A 108 1.16 6.19 7.66
N ALA A 109 0.27 5.18 7.73
CA ALA A 109 -1.16 5.43 7.97
C ALA A 109 -1.41 6.00 9.38
N ALA A 110 -0.77 5.43 10.40
CA ALA A 110 -0.92 5.89 11.78
C ALA A 110 -0.41 7.33 11.97
N SER A 111 0.69 7.73 11.31
CA SER A 111 1.22 9.10 11.42
C SER A 111 0.25 10.14 10.85
N VAL A 112 -0.39 9.83 9.72
CA VAL A 112 -1.41 10.70 9.11
C VAL A 112 -2.69 10.70 9.95
N SER A 113 -3.16 9.53 10.39
CA SER A 113 -4.35 9.40 11.23
C SER A 113 -4.23 10.22 12.52
N ALA A 114 -3.09 10.10 13.21
CA ALA A 114 -2.79 10.82 14.44
C ALA A 114 -2.42 12.31 14.23
N SER A 115 -2.45 12.81 12.99
CA SER A 115 -2.03 14.19 12.64
C SER A 115 -0.59 14.52 13.02
N LEU A 116 0.30 13.52 13.09
CA LEU A 116 1.74 13.69 13.26
C LEU A 116 2.42 14.10 11.94
N ALA A 117 1.83 13.79 10.82
CA ALA A 117 2.21 14.22 9.49
C ALA A 117 0.97 14.62 8.71
N ALA A 118 1.07 15.59 7.81
CA ALA A 118 -0.03 15.97 6.92
C ALA A 118 -0.32 14.86 5.90
N ALA A 119 0.74 14.21 5.43
CA ALA A 119 0.66 13.10 4.50
C ALA A 119 1.85 12.14 4.67
N ALA A 120 1.80 10.98 4.01
CA ALA A 120 2.89 10.03 3.99
C ALA A 120 3.01 9.33 2.64
N LEU A 121 4.21 8.79 2.34
CA LEU A 121 4.36 7.77 1.33
C LEU A 121 4.32 6.38 1.94
N GLY A 122 3.61 5.49 1.26
CA GLY A 122 3.59 4.05 1.52
C GLY A 122 4.05 3.24 0.31
N SER A 123 4.07 1.91 0.44
CA SER A 123 4.20 0.98 -0.67
C SER A 123 3.14 -0.11 -0.56
N ASP A 124 2.61 -0.56 -1.69
CA ASP A 124 1.50 -1.50 -1.78
C ASP A 124 1.87 -2.63 -2.76
N THR A 125 2.01 -3.83 -2.24
CA THR A 125 2.30 -5.05 -3.00
C THR A 125 1.08 -5.95 -3.08
N GLY A 126 0.23 -5.93 -2.04
CA GLY A 126 -1.00 -6.72 -1.94
C GLY A 126 -2.11 -6.04 -1.15
N GLY A 127 -2.00 -4.71 -0.91
CA GLY A 127 -2.92 -3.95 -0.08
C GLY A 127 -2.23 -3.03 0.92
N SER A 128 -0.90 -3.01 0.94
CA SER A 128 -0.12 -2.41 2.03
C SER A 128 -0.13 -0.87 2.12
N ILE A 129 -0.85 -0.16 1.27
CA ILE A 129 -1.28 1.24 1.44
C ILE A 129 -2.74 1.27 1.87
N ARG A 130 -3.59 0.54 1.15
CA ARG A 130 -5.05 0.60 1.25
C ARG A 130 -5.57 0.00 2.56
N GLN A 131 -5.06 -1.17 2.95
CA GLN A 131 -5.47 -1.86 4.17
C GLN A 131 -5.12 -1.04 5.43
N PRO A 132 -3.88 -0.56 5.65
CA PRO A 132 -3.61 0.28 6.82
C PRO A 132 -4.33 1.64 6.76
N ALA A 133 -4.60 2.19 5.59
CA ALA A 133 -5.44 3.38 5.44
C ALA A 133 -6.87 3.12 5.95
N ALA A 134 -7.49 1.98 5.56
CA ALA A 134 -8.80 1.57 6.05
C ALA A 134 -8.82 1.40 7.58
N PHE A 135 -7.82 0.72 8.16
CA PHE A 135 -7.74 0.47 9.59
C PHE A 135 -7.49 1.72 10.43
N CYS A 136 -6.77 2.71 9.87
CA CYS A 136 -6.45 3.96 10.53
C CYS A 136 -7.40 5.12 10.18
N GLY A 137 -8.47 4.89 9.40
CA GLY A 137 -9.47 5.91 9.07
C GLY A 137 -8.91 7.08 8.25
N VAL A 138 -8.01 6.78 7.29
CA VAL A 138 -7.42 7.76 6.37
C VAL A 138 -7.57 7.27 4.92
N THR A 139 -7.25 8.12 3.96
CA THR A 139 -7.32 7.79 2.53
C THR A 139 -5.94 7.34 2.03
N GLY A 140 -5.91 6.22 1.29
CA GLY A 140 -4.68 5.66 0.74
C GLY A 140 -4.85 5.25 -0.72
N LEU A 141 -4.00 5.77 -1.59
CA LEU A 141 -4.04 5.54 -3.03
C LEU A 141 -2.88 4.66 -3.49
N LYS A 142 -3.20 3.53 -4.11
CA LYS A 142 -2.27 2.73 -4.89
C LYS A 142 -2.44 3.07 -6.37
N PRO A 143 -1.50 3.75 -7.01
CA PRO A 143 -1.58 4.02 -8.45
C PRO A 143 -1.49 2.75 -9.31
N THR A 144 -1.76 2.87 -10.59
CA THR A 144 -1.46 1.85 -11.60
C THR A 144 0.01 1.45 -11.51
N TYR A 145 0.29 0.14 -11.63
CA TYR A 145 1.67 -0.36 -11.67
C TYR A 145 2.49 0.35 -12.75
N GLY A 146 3.66 0.89 -12.37
CA GLY A 146 4.54 1.66 -13.23
C GLY A 146 4.15 3.14 -13.43
N ARG A 147 3.07 3.64 -12.80
CA ARG A 147 2.72 5.07 -12.84
C ARG A 147 3.69 5.92 -12.01
N VAL A 148 4.15 5.40 -10.90
CA VAL A 148 5.18 5.98 -10.02
C VAL A 148 6.40 5.08 -10.07
N SER A 149 7.59 5.66 -10.24
CA SER A 149 8.85 4.93 -10.28
C SER A 149 9.09 4.13 -9.00
N ARG A 150 9.64 2.92 -9.17
CA ARG A 150 10.10 2.05 -8.09
C ARG A 150 11.63 2.14 -7.87
N TYR A 151 12.33 3.01 -8.60
CA TYR A 151 13.76 3.23 -8.36
C TYR A 151 13.97 3.76 -6.94
N GLY A 152 14.83 3.05 -6.18
CA GLY A 152 15.07 3.33 -4.77
C GLY A 152 14.02 2.76 -3.80
N LEU A 153 13.00 2.03 -4.27
CA LEU A 153 12.16 1.20 -3.43
C LEU A 153 12.85 -0.14 -3.18
N VAL A 154 13.08 -0.51 -1.92
CA VAL A 154 13.59 -1.84 -1.57
C VAL A 154 12.53 -2.89 -1.92
N ALA A 155 12.86 -3.78 -2.84
CA ALA A 155 11.90 -4.67 -3.46
C ALA A 155 11.43 -5.79 -2.52
N PHE A 156 10.11 -5.98 -2.48
CA PHE A 156 9.47 -7.21 -2.00
C PHE A 156 9.12 -8.11 -3.21
N ALA A 157 8.16 -7.72 -4.03
CA ALA A 157 7.73 -8.45 -5.22
C ALA A 157 7.71 -7.50 -6.42
N SER A 158 8.72 -7.63 -7.28
CA SER A 158 9.03 -6.65 -8.33
C SER A 158 7.91 -6.44 -9.35
N SER A 159 7.04 -7.43 -9.58
CA SER A 159 5.90 -7.34 -10.50
C SER A 159 4.61 -6.80 -9.86
N LEU A 160 4.64 -6.47 -8.56
CA LEU A 160 3.47 -6.08 -7.78
C LEU A 160 3.67 -4.78 -7.00
N ASP A 161 4.91 -4.49 -6.54
CA ASP A 161 5.22 -3.34 -5.69
C ASP A 161 4.88 -2.01 -6.36
N GLN A 162 4.22 -1.11 -5.62
CA GLN A 162 3.92 0.23 -6.08
C GLN A 162 3.99 1.23 -4.92
N ILE A 163 4.64 2.39 -5.12
CA ILE A 163 4.62 3.52 -4.18
C ILE A 163 3.35 4.33 -4.41
N GLY A 164 2.76 4.84 -3.32
CA GLY A 164 1.63 5.75 -3.40
C GLY A 164 1.43 6.55 -2.11
N PRO A 165 0.59 7.60 -2.17
CA PRO A 165 0.32 8.48 -1.06
C PRO A 165 -0.71 7.90 -0.07
N ILE A 166 -0.56 8.34 1.19
CA ILE A 166 -1.54 8.22 2.26
C ILE A 166 -1.77 9.63 2.81
N ALA A 167 -3.01 10.08 2.87
CA ALA A 167 -3.39 11.42 3.30
C ALA A 167 -4.75 11.42 4.00
N LYS A 168 -5.23 12.57 4.43
CA LYS A 168 -6.54 12.69 5.10
C LYS A 168 -7.72 12.50 4.14
N ASN A 169 -7.54 12.80 2.84
CA ASN A 169 -8.59 12.79 1.83
C ASN A 169 -8.03 12.51 0.42
N ALA A 170 -8.93 12.30 -0.54
CA ALA A 170 -8.60 12.04 -1.94
C ALA A 170 -7.92 13.23 -2.62
N GLN A 171 -8.30 14.46 -2.27
CA GLN A 171 -7.70 15.67 -2.82
C GLN A 171 -6.20 15.76 -2.51
N ASP A 172 -5.81 15.52 -1.26
CA ASP A 172 -4.42 15.53 -0.84
C ASP A 172 -3.63 14.40 -1.53
N CYS A 173 -4.24 13.20 -1.68
CA CYS A 173 -3.65 12.10 -2.44
C CYS A 173 -3.41 12.50 -3.91
N ALA A 174 -4.33 13.24 -4.54
CA ALA A 174 -4.18 13.71 -5.92
C ALA A 174 -3.02 14.69 -6.07
N TRP A 175 -2.87 15.65 -5.16
CA TRP A 175 -1.74 16.58 -5.17
C TRP A 175 -0.39 15.88 -5.04
N ILE A 176 -0.29 14.91 -4.15
CA ILE A 176 0.94 14.14 -3.96
C ILE A 176 1.21 13.27 -5.19
N LEU A 177 0.17 12.64 -5.77
CA LEU A 177 0.33 11.85 -6.99
C LEU A 177 0.81 12.71 -8.17
N ASN A 178 0.31 13.94 -8.32
CA ASN A 178 0.79 14.89 -9.32
C ASN A 178 2.31 15.14 -9.17
N ALA A 179 2.80 15.22 -7.95
CA ALA A 179 4.22 15.45 -7.69
C ALA A 179 5.09 14.22 -8.01
N ILE A 180 4.63 12.99 -7.69
CA ILE A 180 5.49 11.79 -7.75
C ILE A 180 5.32 10.95 -9.03
N ALA A 181 4.20 11.11 -9.78
CA ALA A 181 3.94 10.34 -11.00
C ALA A 181 4.86 10.72 -12.16
N GLY A 182 4.99 9.80 -13.12
CA GLY A 182 5.68 10.05 -14.40
C GLY A 182 6.79 9.05 -14.70
N PHE A 183 7.26 9.10 -15.95
CA PHE A 183 8.30 8.20 -16.46
C PHE A 183 9.65 8.44 -15.76
N ASP A 184 10.34 7.34 -15.50
CA ASP A 184 11.70 7.31 -14.97
C ASP A 184 12.55 6.31 -15.75
N PRO A 185 13.65 6.74 -16.38
CA PRO A 185 14.54 5.84 -17.11
C PRO A 185 15.31 4.87 -16.22
N HIS A 186 15.41 5.12 -14.90
CA HIS A 186 16.06 4.21 -13.95
C HIS A 186 15.17 3.02 -13.54
N ASP A 187 13.86 3.08 -13.83
CA ASP A 187 12.93 1.98 -13.58
C ASP A 187 12.42 1.41 -14.91
N GLY A 188 12.92 0.24 -15.30
CA GLY A 188 12.51 -0.46 -16.51
C GLY A 188 11.01 -0.82 -16.59
N THR A 189 10.28 -0.70 -15.49
CA THR A 189 8.82 -0.94 -15.42
C THR A 189 8.01 0.35 -15.44
N SER A 190 8.69 1.52 -15.41
CA SER A 190 8.04 2.82 -15.42
C SER A 190 7.33 3.07 -16.76
N SER A 191 6.06 3.47 -16.69
CA SER A 191 5.24 3.75 -17.87
C SER A 191 5.68 5.02 -18.59
N LYS A 192 5.81 4.93 -19.91
CA LYS A 192 6.06 6.10 -20.79
C LYS A 192 4.82 6.95 -21.05
N ARG A 193 3.64 6.53 -20.57
CA ARG A 193 2.42 7.32 -20.69
C ARG A 193 2.54 8.57 -19.82
N ASN A 194 2.35 9.75 -20.43
CA ASN A 194 2.38 11.00 -19.69
C ASN A 194 1.36 10.99 -18.53
N PRO A 195 1.74 11.48 -17.35
CA PRO A 195 0.77 11.71 -16.29
C PRO A 195 -0.23 12.78 -16.71
N GLU A 196 -1.45 12.65 -16.21
CA GLU A 196 -2.48 13.69 -16.30
C GLU A 196 -2.49 14.55 -15.03
N ASP A 197 -3.27 15.60 -15.01
CA ASP A 197 -3.56 16.32 -13.76
C ASP A 197 -4.63 15.53 -12.98
N TYR A 198 -4.21 14.89 -11.90
CA TYR A 198 -5.08 14.07 -11.06
C TYR A 198 -6.07 14.88 -10.25
N THR A 199 -5.92 16.21 -10.18
CA THR A 199 -6.89 17.12 -9.54
C THR A 199 -8.00 17.55 -10.49
N ALA A 200 -7.86 17.32 -11.80
CA ALA A 200 -8.74 17.86 -12.83
C ALA A 200 -10.21 17.41 -12.73
N LYS A 201 -10.48 16.26 -12.07
CA LYS A 201 -11.84 15.73 -11.87
C LYS A 201 -12.39 15.96 -10.46
N LEU A 202 -11.60 16.47 -9.50
CA LEU A 202 -12.06 16.77 -8.13
C LEU A 202 -13.20 17.80 -8.15
N GLY A 203 -14.16 17.62 -7.25
CA GLY A 203 -15.36 18.48 -7.15
C GLY A 203 -16.36 18.33 -8.29
N LYS A 204 -16.09 17.46 -9.28
CA LYS A 204 -17.07 17.18 -10.35
C LYS A 204 -18.10 16.15 -9.88
N ASP A 205 -19.32 16.28 -10.39
CA ASP A 205 -20.38 15.30 -10.12
C ASP A 205 -20.02 13.92 -10.72
N ILE A 206 -20.67 12.90 -10.19
CA ILE A 206 -20.52 11.50 -10.60
C ILE A 206 -21.76 10.94 -11.28
N LYS A 207 -22.69 11.83 -11.66
CA LYS A 207 -23.96 11.47 -12.29
C LYS A 207 -23.72 10.69 -13.59
N GLY A 208 -24.35 9.54 -13.67
CA GLY A 208 -24.25 8.65 -14.82
C GLY A 208 -23.02 7.75 -14.84
N LEU A 209 -22.08 7.89 -13.88
CA LEU A 209 -21.01 6.90 -13.74
C LEU A 209 -21.57 5.54 -13.30
N LYS A 210 -21.02 4.47 -13.87
CA LYS A 210 -21.40 3.10 -13.55
C LYS A 210 -20.44 2.48 -12.57
N ILE A 211 -20.95 2.12 -11.40
CA ILE A 211 -20.21 1.52 -10.29
C ILE A 211 -20.53 0.04 -10.20
N ALA A 212 -19.56 -0.81 -10.52
CA ALA A 212 -19.71 -2.25 -10.42
C ALA A 212 -19.65 -2.75 -8.98
N ILE A 213 -20.51 -3.68 -8.61
CA ILE A 213 -20.60 -4.34 -7.31
C ILE A 213 -20.39 -5.85 -7.50
N PRO A 214 -19.16 -6.38 -7.43
CA PRO A 214 -18.92 -7.80 -7.58
C PRO A 214 -19.40 -8.56 -6.33
N LYS A 215 -20.37 -9.43 -6.50
CA LYS A 215 -21.07 -10.14 -5.40
C LYS A 215 -20.14 -10.95 -4.49
N GLU A 216 -19.01 -11.44 -5.01
CA GLU A 216 -18.06 -12.26 -4.25
C GLU A 216 -17.33 -11.46 -3.17
N PHE A 217 -17.18 -10.14 -3.30
CA PHE A 217 -16.61 -9.27 -2.27
C PHE A 217 -17.58 -8.96 -1.12
N TYR A 218 -18.82 -9.43 -1.21
CA TYR A 218 -19.87 -9.22 -0.21
C TYR A 218 -20.42 -10.54 0.33
N ALA A 219 -19.76 -11.67 -0.03
CA ALA A 219 -20.10 -13.01 0.40
C ALA A 219 -19.57 -13.37 1.80
N ASP A 220 -19.64 -14.65 2.15
CA ASP A 220 -19.12 -15.17 3.42
C ASP A 220 -17.63 -14.84 3.61
N GLY A 221 -17.26 -14.53 4.85
CA GLY A 221 -15.89 -14.11 5.20
C GLY A 221 -15.68 -12.60 5.29
N ILE A 222 -16.69 -11.81 4.94
CA ILE A 222 -16.72 -10.35 5.18
C ILE A 222 -17.68 -10.08 6.34
N ASP A 223 -17.21 -9.37 7.36
CA ASP A 223 -18.02 -9.01 8.52
C ASP A 223 -19.25 -8.18 8.10
N ASP A 224 -20.39 -8.45 8.74
CA ASP A 224 -21.66 -7.78 8.43
C ASP A 224 -21.56 -6.25 8.59
N GLU A 225 -20.85 -5.76 9.59
CA GLU A 225 -20.65 -4.32 9.82
C GLU A 225 -19.88 -3.68 8.66
N VAL A 226 -18.87 -4.35 8.09
CA VAL A 226 -18.12 -3.89 6.93
C VAL A 226 -18.98 -3.92 5.68
N ARG A 227 -19.67 -5.05 5.43
CA ARG A 227 -20.60 -5.21 4.31
C ARG A 227 -21.66 -4.11 4.30
N ASN A 228 -22.30 -3.87 5.45
CA ASN A 228 -23.37 -2.88 5.58
C ASN A 228 -22.87 -1.45 5.36
N ALA A 229 -21.68 -1.09 5.89
CA ALA A 229 -21.10 0.24 5.70
C ALA A 229 -20.78 0.51 4.22
N VAL A 230 -20.16 -0.44 3.52
CA VAL A 230 -19.82 -0.28 2.10
C VAL A 230 -21.07 -0.26 1.22
N MET A 231 -22.09 -1.07 1.52
CA MET A 231 -23.36 -1.02 0.80
C MET A 231 -24.14 0.28 1.09
N GLN A 232 -23.99 0.87 2.29
CA GLN A 232 -24.53 2.19 2.55
C GLN A 232 -23.82 3.28 1.74
N ALA A 233 -22.49 3.19 1.57
CA ALA A 233 -21.74 4.07 0.68
C ALA A 233 -22.19 3.91 -0.78
N ALA A 234 -22.41 2.67 -1.26
CA ALA A 234 -22.98 2.41 -2.58
C ALA A 234 -24.33 3.12 -2.80
N ARG A 235 -25.24 3.04 -1.82
CA ARG A 235 -26.53 3.77 -1.87
C ARG A 235 -26.36 5.29 -1.86
N THR A 236 -25.30 5.81 -1.23
CA THR A 236 -24.99 7.23 -1.26
C THR A 236 -24.58 7.65 -2.67
N TYR A 237 -23.73 6.88 -3.34
CA TYR A 237 -23.38 7.12 -4.75
C TYR A 237 -24.61 7.07 -5.67
N GLU A 238 -25.53 6.12 -5.45
CA GLU A 238 -26.77 6.03 -6.22
C GLU A 238 -27.64 7.30 -6.03
N LYS A 239 -27.76 7.83 -4.80
CA LYS A 239 -28.45 9.10 -4.53
C LYS A 239 -27.76 10.29 -5.21
N MET A 240 -26.47 10.24 -5.42
CA MET A 240 -25.69 11.25 -6.17
C MET A 240 -25.82 11.08 -7.69
N GLY A 241 -26.58 10.08 -8.16
CA GLY A 241 -26.90 9.85 -9.57
C GLY A 241 -25.98 8.87 -10.30
N ALA A 242 -25.12 8.14 -9.60
CA ALA A 242 -24.40 7.03 -10.17
C ALA A 242 -25.32 5.81 -10.35
N GLU A 243 -24.98 4.93 -11.29
CA GLU A 243 -25.68 3.67 -11.55
C GLU A 243 -24.91 2.50 -10.92
N LEU A 244 -25.57 1.72 -10.05
CA LEU A 244 -24.98 0.52 -9.46
C LEU A 244 -25.23 -0.68 -10.40
N VAL A 245 -24.16 -1.42 -10.72
CA VAL A 245 -24.21 -2.59 -11.64
C VAL A 245 -23.69 -3.82 -10.90
N GLU A 246 -24.55 -4.80 -10.67
CA GLU A 246 -24.11 -6.09 -10.13
C GLU A 246 -23.28 -6.86 -11.13
N CYS A 247 -22.19 -7.47 -10.67
CA CYS A 247 -21.30 -8.28 -11.50
C CYS A 247 -20.69 -9.44 -10.69
N SER A 248 -19.82 -10.23 -11.33
CA SER A 248 -19.22 -11.42 -10.71
C SER A 248 -17.73 -11.51 -11.02
N MET A 249 -16.94 -11.90 -10.01
CA MET A 249 -15.51 -12.19 -10.10
C MET A 249 -15.20 -13.57 -9.50
N PRO A 250 -15.57 -14.67 -10.16
CA PRO A 250 -15.50 -16.03 -9.59
C PRO A 250 -14.09 -16.50 -9.26
N SER A 251 -13.04 -15.86 -9.80
CA SER A 251 -11.65 -16.18 -9.50
C SER A 251 -11.17 -15.61 -8.14
N LEU A 252 -11.96 -14.74 -7.48
CA LEU A 252 -11.60 -14.13 -6.19
C LEU A 252 -11.18 -15.17 -5.14
N LYS A 253 -11.91 -16.29 -5.06
CA LYS A 253 -11.64 -17.38 -4.09
C LYS A 253 -10.23 -18.00 -4.19
N TYR A 254 -9.53 -17.79 -5.29
CA TYR A 254 -8.15 -18.27 -5.50
C TYR A 254 -7.11 -17.17 -5.44
N ALA A 255 -7.52 -15.91 -5.35
CA ALA A 255 -6.65 -14.75 -5.50
C ALA A 255 -5.55 -14.70 -4.43
N VAL A 256 -5.91 -14.98 -3.18
CA VAL A 256 -4.95 -14.99 -2.06
C VAL A 256 -3.85 -16.04 -2.31
N ALA A 257 -4.21 -17.25 -2.70
CA ALA A 257 -3.23 -18.30 -2.97
C ALA A 257 -2.31 -17.92 -4.15
N ALA A 258 -2.86 -17.38 -5.23
CA ALA A 258 -2.06 -16.91 -6.37
C ALA A 258 -1.11 -15.80 -5.98
N TYR A 259 -1.59 -14.81 -5.23
CA TYR A 259 -0.78 -13.70 -4.74
C TYR A 259 0.41 -14.19 -3.92
N TYR A 260 0.16 -15.03 -2.90
CA TYR A 260 1.24 -15.49 -2.02
C TYR A 260 2.26 -16.37 -2.72
N LEU A 261 1.86 -17.16 -3.73
CA LEU A 261 2.80 -17.92 -4.56
C LEU A 261 3.69 -16.98 -5.40
N ILE A 262 3.10 -16.02 -6.11
CA ILE A 262 3.84 -15.06 -6.94
C ILE A 262 4.75 -14.19 -6.06
N ALA A 263 4.19 -13.55 -5.04
CA ALA A 263 4.91 -12.64 -4.18
C ALA A 263 6.05 -13.33 -3.42
N SER A 264 5.84 -14.55 -2.92
CA SER A 264 6.89 -15.32 -2.23
C SER A 264 7.99 -15.78 -3.18
N ALA A 265 7.65 -16.20 -4.41
CA ALA A 265 8.61 -16.55 -5.44
C ALA A 265 9.53 -15.35 -5.77
N GLU A 266 8.95 -14.19 -5.99
CA GLU A 266 9.70 -12.97 -6.26
C GLU A 266 10.51 -12.49 -5.04
N ALA A 267 9.96 -12.60 -3.82
CA ALA A 267 10.66 -12.30 -2.58
C ALA A 267 11.90 -13.18 -2.40
N SER A 268 11.79 -14.48 -2.64
CA SER A 268 12.93 -15.40 -2.51
C SER A 268 14.09 -15.01 -3.43
N SER A 269 13.77 -14.55 -4.64
CA SER A 269 14.71 -14.02 -5.63
C SER A 269 15.30 -12.68 -5.19
N ASN A 270 14.43 -11.71 -4.83
CA ASN A 270 14.85 -10.37 -4.46
C ASN A 270 15.70 -10.33 -3.19
N LEU A 271 15.36 -11.14 -2.18
CA LEU A 271 16.09 -11.17 -0.91
C LEU A 271 17.32 -12.09 -0.92
N SER A 272 17.60 -12.79 -2.02
CA SER A 272 18.82 -13.59 -2.17
C SER A 272 20.10 -12.75 -2.11
N ARG A 273 20.02 -11.47 -2.45
CA ARG A 273 21.15 -10.52 -2.42
C ARG A 273 21.65 -10.19 -1.01
N TYR A 274 20.84 -10.41 0.01
CA TYR A 274 21.22 -10.15 1.40
C TYR A 274 21.90 -11.38 1.98
N ASP A 275 23.20 -11.48 1.79
CA ASP A 275 24.03 -12.64 2.14
C ASP A 275 24.98 -12.38 3.34
N GLY A 276 24.99 -11.13 3.84
CA GLY A 276 25.91 -10.71 4.91
C GLY A 276 27.36 -10.52 4.45
N ILE A 277 27.61 -10.59 3.14
CA ILE A 277 28.95 -10.41 2.54
C ILE A 277 29.02 -9.11 1.77
N LYS A 278 28.14 -8.93 0.78
CA LYS A 278 28.02 -7.69 0.00
C LYS A 278 27.04 -6.71 0.65
N TYR A 279 25.93 -7.23 1.16
CA TYR A 279 24.84 -6.44 1.71
C TYR A 279 24.30 -7.05 3.00
N GLY A 280 23.83 -6.19 3.88
CA GLY A 280 23.06 -6.52 5.05
C GLY A 280 23.88 -6.94 6.26
N HIS A 281 23.18 -7.38 7.30
CA HIS A 281 23.72 -7.88 8.54
C HIS A 281 24.73 -9.00 8.32
N ARG A 282 25.89 -8.91 8.94
CA ARG A 282 26.93 -9.94 8.91
C ARG A 282 27.08 -10.56 10.29
N SER A 283 26.87 -11.87 10.37
CA SER A 283 27.11 -12.65 11.59
C SER A 283 28.59 -12.59 12.00
N LYS A 284 28.81 -12.62 13.29
CA LYS A 284 30.15 -12.77 13.87
C LYS A 284 30.55 -14.24 14.07
N VAL A 285 29.66 -15.17 13.74
CA VAL A 285 29.82 -16.61 13.94
C VAL A 285 29.76 -17.33 12.60
N GLY A 286 30.68 -18.24 12.35
CA GLY A 286 30.78 -19.07 11.16
C GLY A 286 32.23 -19.25 10.72
N ASP A 287 32.70 -20.47 10.70
CA ASP A 287 34.06 -20.84 10.30
C ASP A 287 34.17 -21.06 8.78
N THR A 288 33.04 -21.29 8.13
CA THR A 288 32.96 -21.48 6.68
C THR A 288 32.11 -20.39 6.03
N PHE A 289 32.33 -20.17 4.74
CA PHE A 289 31.56 -19.23 3.94
C PHE A 289 30.04 -19.53 3.98
N GLN A 290 29.66 -20.79 3.91
CA GLN A 290 28.28 -21.23 3.96
C GLN A 290 27.66 -20.96 5.33
N GLU A 291 28.36 -21.26 6.42
CA GLU A 291 27.90 -20.97 7.78
C GLU A 291 27.72 -19.47 8.00
N LEU A 292 28.65 -18.65 7.52
CA LEU A 292 28.56 -17.20 7.62
C LEU A 292 27.29 -16.67 6.95
N ILE A 293 26.97 -17.12 5.72
CA ILE A 293 25.75 -16.74 5.01
C ILE A 293 24.51 -17.22 5.77
N CYS A 294 24.48 -18.49 6.18
CA CYS A 294 23.34 -19.07 6.89
C CYS A 294 23.06 -18.33 8.20
N ASN A 295 24.09 -18.06 8.98
CA ASN A 295 23.97 -17.36 10.25
C ASN A 295 23.54 -15.90 10.05
N SER A 296 24.15 -15.18 9.10
CA SER A 296 23.77 -13.80 8.78
C SER A 296 22.30 -13.69 8.42
N ARG A 297 21.81 -14.58 7.55
CA ARG A 297 20.40 -14.61 7.14
C ARG A 297 19.47 -15.04 8.27
N SER A 298 19.89 -15.99 9.10
CA SER A 298 19.11 -16.46 10.25
C SER A 298 18.95 -15.40 11.33
N GLU A 299 19.98 -14.62 11.59
CA GLU A 299 19.99 -13.53 12.57
C GLU A 299 19.28 -12.28 12.05
N GLY A 300 19.49 -11.95 10.75
CA GLY A 300 19.05 -10.71 10.14
C GLY A 300 17.58 -10.71 9.74
N PHE A 301 17.01 -11.85 9.31
CA PHE A 301 15.61 -11.94 8.90
C PHE A 301 14.69 -12.45 10.01
N GLY A 302 13.52 -11.83 10.13
CA GLY A 302 12.43 -12.29 10.97
C GLY A 302 11.73 -13.55 10.44
N SER A 303 10.83 -14.10 11.25
CA SER A 303 10.16 -15.38 10.98
C SER A 303 9.27 -15.36 9.73
N GLU A 304 8.52 -14.26 9.51
CA GLU A 304 7.62 -14.15 8.36
C GLU A 304 8.40 -14.04 7.05
N VAL A 305 9.47 -13.25 7.02
CA VAL A 305 10.34 -13.12 5.85
C VAL A 305 10.97 -14.47 5.51
N LYS A 306 11.50 -15.20 6.51
CA LYS A 306 12.05 -16.55 6.31
C LYS A 306 11.01 -17.52 5.76
N ARG A 307 9.78 -17.48 6.27
CA ARG A 307 8.66 -18.33 5.77
C ARG A 307 8.39 -18.05 4.29
N ARG A 308 8.29 -16.78 3.88
CA ARG A 308 8.04 -16.43 2.47
C ARG A 308 9.20 -16.77 1.55
N ILE A 309 10.44 -16.63 1.99
CA ILE A 309 11.61 -17.08 1.23
C ILE A 309 11.54 -18.60 1.01
N LEU A 310 11.23 -19.38 2.05
CA LEU A 310 11.13 -20.85 1.93
C LEU A 310 9.97 -21.26 1.01
N LEU A 311 8.80 -20.62 1.14
CA LEU A 311 7.65 -20.85 0.27
C LEU A 311 7.98 -20.52 -1.20
N GLY A 312 8.66 -19.40 -1.44
CA GLY A 312 9.08 -18.98 -2.77
C GLY A 312 10.09 -19.96 -3.40
N ASN A 313 11.09 -20.37 -2.66
CA ASN A 313 12.04 -21.36 -3.11
C ASN A 313 11.37 -22.70 -3.46
N TYR A 314 10.40 -23.12 -2.64
CA TYR A 314 9.63 -24.33 -2.92
C TYR A 314 8.82 -24.20 -4.20
N ALA A 315 8.09 -23.08 -4.37
CA ALA A 315 7.26 -22.85 -5.56
C ALA A 315 8.07 -22.76 -6.87
N LEU A 316 9.34 -22.33 -6.78
CA LEU A 316 10.24 -22.20 -7.92
C LEU A 316 11.11 -23.44 -8.15
N SER A 317 11.09 -24.45 -7.25
CA SER A 317 11.93 -25.62 -7.37
C SER A 317 11.52 -26.54 -8.51
N SER A 318 12.51 -27.28 -9.05
CA SER A 318 12.28 -28.27 -10.12
C SER A 318 11.20 -29.27 -9.72
N GLY A 319 10.24 -29.52 -10.60
CA GLY A 319 9.09 -30.40 -10.38
C GLY A 319 7.87 -29.73 -9.73
N TYR A 320 8.01 -28.55 -9.12
CA TYR A 320 6.90 -27.80 -8.52
C TYR A 320 6.55 -26.50 -9.25
N TYR A 321 7.43 -26.01 -10.10
CA TYR A 321 7.26 -24.74 -10.81
C TYR A 321 5.93 -24.69 -11.58
N ASP A 322 5.64 -25.67 -12.43
CA ASP A 322 4.41 -25.68 -13.23
C ASP A 322 3.18 -25.94 -12.36
N ALA A 323 3.32 -26.75 -11.32
CA ALA A 323 2.23 -27.09 -10.41
C ALA A 323 1.74 -25.93 -9.56
N TYR A 324 2.63 -25.00 -9.19
CA TYR A 324 2.35 -23.88 -8.31
C TYR A 324 2.52 -22.52 -9.00
N TYR A 325 3.75 -22.15 -9.38
CA TYR A 325 4.01 -20.83 -9.94
C TYR A 325 3.35 -20.64 -11.30
N GLY A 326 3.44 -21.64 -12.19
CA GLY A 326 2.78 -21.60 -13.49
C GLY A 326 1.25 -21.45 -13.38
N LYS A 327 0.61 -22.17 -12.45
CA LYS A 327 -0.84 -22.03 -12.19
C LYS A 327 -1.20 -20.67 -11.62
N ALA A 328 -0.36 -20.13 -10.71
CA ALA A 328 -0.57 -18.81 -10.15
C ALA A 328 -0.49 -17.72 -11.24
N MET A 329 0.44 -17.84 -12.18
CA MET A 329 0.55 -16.93 -13.34
C MET A 329 -0.65 -17.04 -14.29
N ALA A 330 -1.17 -18.24 -14.56
CA ALA A 330 -2.38 -18.43 -15.33
C ALA A 330 -3.62 -17.80 -14.63
N LEU A 331 -3.69 -17.93 -13.30
CA LEU A 331 -4.76 -17.31 -12.52
C LEU A 331 -4.65 -15.77 -12.48
N LYS A 332 -3.42 -15.22 -12.47
CA LYS A 332 -3.19 -13.77 -12.65
C LYS A 332 -3.81 -13.28 -13.94
N GLN A 333 -3.59 -13.97 -15.06
CA GLN A 333 -4.19 -13.61 -16.35
C GLN A 333 -5.73 -13.66 -16.31
N ARG A 334 -6.29 -14.69 -15.66
CA ARG A 334 -7.75 -14.83 -15.54
C ARG A 334 -8.37 -13.72 -14.69
N ILE A 335 -7.79 -13.39 -13.54
CA ILE A 335 -8.25 -12.28 -12.69
C ILE A 335 -8.18 -10.96 -13.48
N SER A 336 -7.08 -10.72 -14.22
CA SER A 336 -6.95 -9.52 -15.06
C SER A 336 -8.03 -9.46 -16.15
N ALA A 337 -8.39 -10.59 -16.76
CA ALA A 337 -9.45 -10.66 -17.75
C ALA A 337 -10.85 -10.42 -17.15
N GLU A 338 -11.12 -10.89 -15.93
CA GLU A 338 -12.38 -10.62 -15.23
C GLU A 338 -12.54 -9.11 -14.95
N TYR A 339 -11.48 -8.43 -14.50
CA TYR A 339 -11.48 -6.97 -14.36
C TYR A 339 -11.70 -6.25 -15.69
N ALA A 340 -10.98 -6.65 -16.75
CA ALA A 340 -11.12 -6.05 -18.06
C ALA A 340 -12.55 -6.15 -18.58
N HIS A 341 -13.20 -7.31 -18.40
CA HIS A 341 -14.59 -7.53 -18.79
C HIS A 341 -15.58 -6.61 -18.04
N ILE A 342 -15.41 -6.45 -16.72
CA ILE A 342 -16.26 -5.53 -15.95
C ILE A 342 -16.07 -4.09 -16.45
N PHE A 343 -14.85 -3.69 -16.76
CA PHE A 343 -14.53 -2.34 -17.24
C PHE A 343 -14.97 -2.06 -18.70
N GLU A 344 -15.48 -3.05 -19.44
CA GLU A 344 -16.17 -2.80 -20.72
C GLU A 344 -17.46 -2.00 -20.54
N THR A 345 -18.13 -2.16 -19.40
CA THR A 345 -19.45 -1.56 -19.13
C THR A 345 -19.51 -0.65 -17.93
N CYS A 346 -18.52 -0.72 -17.03
CA CYS A 346 -18.48 0.07 -15.80
C CYS A 346 -17.24 0.99 -15.76
N ASP A 347 -17.35 2.06 -15.00
CA ASP A 347 -16.28 3.06 -14.86
C ASP A 347 -15.36 2.74 -13.69
N VAL A 348 -15.92 2.33 -12.55
CA VAL A 348 -15.21 1.93 -11.34
C VAL A 348 -15.85 0.71 -10.71
N ILE A 349 -15.10 0.05 -9.81
CA ILE A 349 -15.60 -1.07 -9.02
C ILE A 349 -15.51 -0.68 -7.55
N LEU A 350 -16.57 -0.91 -6.79
CA LEU A 350 -16.63 -0.67 -5.35
C LEU A 350 -16.57 -1.99 -4.59
N THR A 351 -15.67 -2.07 -3.59
CA THR A 351 -15.49 -3.24 -2.73
C THR A 351 -15.18 -2.81 -1.29
N PRO A 352 -15.34 -3.67 -0.28
CA PRO A 352 -14.65 -3.49 0.98
C PRO A 352 -13.13 -3.40 0.77
N THR A 353 -12.43 -2.61 1.58
CA THR A 353 -10.95 -2.63 1.58
C THR A 353 -10.42 -3.81 2.38
N THR A 354 -11.10 -4.16 3.47
CA THR A 354 -10.72 -5.25 4.39
C THR A 354 -11.96 -6.06 4.76
N PRO A 355 -11.80 -7.35 5.10
CA PRO A 355 -12.93 -8.18 5.50
C PRO A 355 -13.48 -7.82 6.89
N SER A 356 -12.68 -7.18 7.74
CA SER A 356 -13.01 -6.79 9.11
C SER A 356 -12.43 -5.41 9.42
N VAL A 357 -12.79 -4.84 10.58
CA VAL A 357 -12.08 -3.71 11.19
C VAL A 357 -10.73 -4.14 11.76
N ALA A 358 -9.91 -3.19 12.22
CA ALA A 358 -8.63 -3.50 12.85
C ALA A 358 -8.83 -4.40 14.10
N TYR A 359 -8.05 -5.47 14.16
CA TYR A 359 -8.07 -6.46 15.24
C TYR A 359 -7.02 -6.16 16.32
N GLY A 360 -7.14 -6.81 17.47
CA GLY A 360 -6.24 -6.62 18.61
C GLY A 360 -4.81 -7.07 18.32
N VAL A 361 -3.82 -6.38 18.88
CA VAL A 361 -2.38 -6.65 18.66
C VAL A 361 -1.95 -8.05 19.14
N HIS A 362 -2.72 -8.68 20.01
CA HIS A 362 -2.48 -10.04 20.51
C HIS A 362 -3.28 -11.10 19.75
N GLU A 363 -4.13 -10.68 18.82
CA GLU A 363 -4.94 -11.60 18.02
C GLU A 363 -4.18 -12.03 16.75
N ASN A 364 -4.39 -13.29 16.34
CA ASN A 364 -4.02 -13.83 15.00
C ASN A 364 -2.53 -13.91 14.62
N ILE A 365 -1.58 -13.61 15.50
CA ILE A 365 -0.15 -13.71 15.16
C ILE A 365 0.29 -15.17 14.96
N SER A 366 -0.46 -16.14 15.47
CA SER A 366 -0.10 -17.57 15.42
C SER A 366 -0.62 -18.34 14.20
N ASP A 367 -1.62 -17.82 13.48
CA ASP A 367 -2.21 -18.46 12.29
C ASP A 367 -1.93 -17.67 11.02
N PRO A 368 -0.93 -18.07 10.22
CA PRO A 368 -0.60 -17.40 8.95
C PRO A 368 -1.77 -17.38 7.95
N VAL A 369 -2.63 -18.42 7.97
CA VAL A 369 -3.76 -18.51 7.01
C VAL A 369 -4.77 -17.42 7.26
N LYS A 370 -5.11 -17.15 8.53
CA LYS A 370 -6.01 -16.04 8.88
C LYS A 370 -5.43 -14.67 8.51
N MET A 371 -4.11 -14.48 8.76
CA MET A 371 -3.42 -13.26 8.36
C MET A 371 -3.49 -13.07 6.84
N TYR A 372 -3.31 -14.14 6.06
CA TYR A 372 -3.34 -14.10 4.61
C TYR A 372 -4.76 -13.87 4.05
N GLN A 373 -5.79 -14.38 4.70
CA GLN A 373 -7.19 -14.14 4.32
C GLN A 373 -7.61 -12.68 4.47
N ALA A 374 -6.97 -11.91 5.35
CA ALA A 374 -7.22 -10.48 5.49
C ALA A 374 -6.93 -9.67 4.20
N ASP A 375 -6.11 -10.21 3.30
CA ASP A 375 -5.73 -9.55 2.04
C ASP A 375 -6.71 -9.83 0.88
N ILE A 376 -7.79 -10.63 1.10
CA ILE A 376 -8.69 -11.09 0.03
C ILE A 376 -9.31 -9.94 -0.78
N CYS A 377 -9.59 -8.83 -0.11
CA CYS A 377 -10.21 -7.67 -0.76
C CYS A 377 -9.22 -6.84 -1.59
N THR A 378 -7.91 -6.98 -1.39
CA THR A 378 -6.91 -6.07 -1.96
C THR A 378 -6.00 -6.68 -3.00
N VAL A 379 -5.61 -7.96 -2.86
CA VAL A 379 -4.56 -8.60 -3.70
C VAL A 379 -4.91 -8.67 -5.18
N THR A 380 -6.18 -8.79 -5.53
CA THR A 380 -6.63 -8.87 -6.93
C THR A 380 -6.25 -7.64 -7.74
N VAL A 381 -6.30 -6.48 -7.10
CA VAL A 381 -5.94 -5.17 -7.69
C VAL A 381 -4.46 -5.14 -8.07
N ASN A 382 -3.58 -5.65 -7.19
CA ASN A 382 -2.14 -5.74 -7.46
C ASN A 382 -1.87 -6.77 -8.57
N ILE A 383 -2.50 -7.94 -8.49
CA ILE A 383 -2.43 -9.00 -9.52
C ILE A 383 -2.78 -8.45 -10.90
N ALA A 384 -3.83 -7.63 -10.99
CA ALA A 384 -4.29 -7.01 -12.24
C ALA A 384 -3.57 -5.69 -12.59
N SER A 385 -2.62 -5.23 -11.75
CA SER A 385 -1.86 -3.99 -11.98
C SER A 385 -2.71 -2.71 -12.04
N LEU A 386 -3.91 -2.72 -11.45
CA LEU A 386 -4.91 -1.64 -11.49
C LEU A 386 -4.65 -0.58 -10.41
N PRO A 387 -5.12 0.65 -10.60
CA PRO A 387 -5.17 1.66 -9.55
C PRO A 387 -6.34 1.39 -8.60
N ALA A 388 -6.18 1.72 -7.33
CA ALA A 388 -7.28 1.74 -6.37
C ALA A 388 -7.00 2.70 -5.23
N ILE A 389 -8.07 3.29 -4.71
CA ILE A 389 -8.05 4.16 -3.54
C ILE A 389 -8.92 3.55 -2.45
N SER A 390 -8.42 3.56 -1.22
CA SER A 390 -9.20 3.24 -0.03
C SER A 390 -9.54 4.52 0.71
N THR A 391 -10.81 4.73 1.04
CA THR A 391 -11.27 5.86 1.85
C THR A 391 -12.22 5.38 2.95
N PRO A 392 -12.29 6.04 4.12
CA PRO A 392 -13.24 5.72 5.16
C PRO A 392 -14.69 5.86 4.68
N CYS A 393 -15.55 4.89 5.04
CA CYS A 393 -16.97 4.92 4.68
C CYS A 393 -17.91 4.63 5.84
N GLY A 394 -17.38 4.43 7.04
CA GLY A 394 -18.15 4.15 8.24
C GLY A 394 -17.27 3.85 9.44
N TYR A 395 -17.95 3.60 10.55
CA TYR A 395 -17.34 3.18 11.81
C TYR A 395 -18.19 2.06 12.40
N ASN A 396 -17.56 1.08 13.06
CA ASN A 396 -18.31 0.09 13.79
C ASN A 396 -18.80 0.64 15.15
N ALA A 397 -19.54 -0.19 15.90
CA ALA A 397 -20.09 0.19 17.20
C ALA A 397 -19.00 0.57 18.24
N ALA A 398 -17.78 0.10 18.08
CA ALA A 398 -16.62 0.45 18.92
C ALA A 398 -15.88 1.70 18.43
N GLY A 399 -16.34 2.36 17.36
CA GLY A 399 -15.71 3.53 16.76
C GLY A 399 -14.49 3.23 15.89
N MET A 400 -14.28 1.96 15.52
CA MET A 400 -13.19 1.57 14.64
C MET A 400 -13.54 1.84 13.19
N PRO A 401 -12.61 2.43 12.38
CA PRO A 401 -12.88 2.79 11.00
C PRO A 401 -13.16 1.58 10.08
N ILE A 402 -14.01 1.80 9.10
CA ILE A 402 -14.31 0.89 8.01
C ILE A 402 -13.94 1.60 6.69
N GLY A 403 -13.13 0.95 5.86
CA GLY A 403 -12.72 1.49 4.55
C GLY A 403 -13.41 0.78 3.39
N MET A 404 -13.82 1.56 2.40
CA MET A 404 -14.20 1.07 1.08
C MET A 404 -13.07 1.26 0.08
N SER A 405 -12.97 0.40 -0.92
CA SER A 405 -12.00 0.48 -2.01
C SER A 405 -12.70 0.79 -3.33
N ILE A 406 -12.22 1.81 -4.03
CA ILE A 406 -12.67 2.18 -5.38
C ILE A 406 -11.55 1.80 -6.33
N VAL A 407 -11.82 0.84 -7.22
CA VAL A 407 -10.86 0.31 -8.20
C VAL A 407 -11.17 0.89 -9.57
N GLY A 408 -10.15 1.38 -10.27
CA GLY A 408 -10.27 2.01 -11.59
C GLY A 408 -9.64 1.23 -12.72
N LYS A 409 -9.88 1.70 -13.94
CA LYS A 409 -9.18 1.24 -15.14
C LYS A 409 -7.69 1.60 -15.04
N GLN A 410 -6.84 0.84 -15.74
CA GLN A 410 -5.41 1.19 -15.78
C GLN A 410 -5.20 2.63 -16.26
N PHE A 411 -4.44 3.39 -15.50
CA PHE A 411 -4.10 4.79 -15.76
C PHE A 411 -5.29 5.76 -15.74
N ASP A 412 -6.37 5.42 -15.04
CA ASP A 412 -7.51 6.30 -14.80
C ASP A 412 -7.65 6.63 -13.30
N GLU A 413 -6.54 7.03 -12.71
CA GLU A 413 -6.48 7.47 -11.31
C GLU A 413 -7.40 8.67 -11.05
N ALA A 414 -7.57 9.57 -12.03
CA ALA A 414 -8.42 10.73 -11.88
C ALA A 414 -9.89 10.38 -11.65
N THR A 415 -10.40 9.29 -12.26
CA THR A 415 -11.80 8.86 -12.03
C THR A 415 -11.98 8.27 -10.62
N ILE A 416 -11.06 7.44 -10.12
CA ILE A 416 -11.19 6.91 -8.76
C ILE A 416 -11.05 8.00 -7.70
N LEU A 417 -10.20 9.02 -7.95
CA LEU A 417 -10.07 10.19 -7.10
C LEU A 417 -11.35 11.04 -7.11
N GLN A 418 -11.98 11.27 -8.27
CA GLN A 418 -13.28 11.93 -8.39
C GLN A 418 -14.36 11.24 -7.56
N VAL A 419 -14.46 9.90 -7.68
CA VAL A 419 -15.49 9.12 -6.99
C VAL A 419 -15.24 9.12 -5.48
N ALA A 420 -13.98 9.03 -5.04
CA ALA A 420 -13.62 9.12 -3.61
C ALA A 420 -13.92 10.51 -3.05
N ASP A 421 -13.47 11.57 -3.72
CA ASP A 421 -13.72 12.98 -3.34
C ASP A 421 -15.21 13.28 -3.21
N ALA A 422 -16.02 12.84 -4.19
CA ALA A 422 -17.46 13.04 -4.15
C ALA A 422 -18.12 12.43 -2.91
N PHE A 423 -17.64 11.26 -2.45
CA PHE A 423 -18.14 10.65 -1.22
C PHE A 423 -17.64 11.37 0.03
N GLU A 424 -16.35 11.71 0.07
CA GLU A 424 -15.74 12.41 1.21
C GLU A 424 -16.40 13.77 1.50
N GLN A 425 -16.93 14.44 0.48
CA GLN A 425 -17.73 15.67 0.65
C GLN A 425 -19.08 15.44 1.36
N GLN A 426 -19.58 14.20 1.40
CA GLN A 426 -20.83 13.81 2.06
C GLN A 426 -20.60 13.05 3.36
N PHE A 427 -19.35 12.70 3.68
CA PHE A 427 -18.97 11.85 4.81
C PHE A 427 -17.96 12.55 5.72
N GLU A 428 -18.35 12.79 6.96
CA GLU A 428 -17.46 13.38 7.96
C GLU A 428 -16.56 12.31 8.56
N THR A 429 -15.26 12.44 8.34
CA THR A 429 -14.25 11.54 8.90
C THR A 429 -13.95 11.92 10.34
N ALA A 430 -14.09 10.95 11.26
CA ALA A 430 -13.73 11.17 12.66
C ALA A 430 -12.22 11.31 12.83
N VAL A 431 -11.82 12.13 13.78
CA VAL A 431 -10.43 12.28 14.20
C VAL A 431 -10.21 11.44 15.47
N PRO A 432 -9.16 10.58 15.52
CA PRO A 432 -8.91 9.78 16.71
C PRO A 432 -8.55 10.67 17.89
N VAL A 433 -9.09 10.32 19.07
CA VAL A 433 -8.74 10.98 20.34
C VAL A 433 -7.57 10.20 20.95
N LEU A 434 -6.36 10.73 20.77
CA LEU A 434 -5.16 10.16 21.38
C LEU A 434 -5.24 10.35 22.90
N LYS A 435 -5.25 9.23 23.64
CA LYS A 435 -5.25 9.21 25.11
C LYS A 435 -3.84 8.98 25.66
#